data_4af63d7fd2b7fdaf3e3ae0386599a36d
#
_entry.id   4af63d7fd2b7fdaf3e3ae0386599a36d
#
_cell.length_a   1.000
_cell.length_b   1.000
_cell.length_c   1.000
_cell.angle_alpha   90.00
_cell.angle_beta   90.00
_cell.angle_gamma   90.00
#
_symmetry.space_group_name_H-M   'P 1'
#
loop_
_entity.id
_entity.type
_entity.pdbx_description
1 polymer ?
#
loop_
_entity_poly.entity_id
_entity_poly.type
_entity_poly.pdbx_seq_one_letter_code
_entity_poly.pdbx_strand_id
1 'polypeptide(L)'
;MEIQSLKKDGKSLEKKNKFDLRPTSAFVSASWTALFIGMISYCVGLWNANMWLNEKGYYFTLLLFGLFSVVSVQKSVRDRQEGIPVTEAYYGISWFTTIASILLLVIGLWNADMDLSEKGFYGMSFSLSLFAAVAVQKNTRDIKFIDDQDNNP
;
A
#
# COMPACT_ATOMS: atom_id res chain seq x y z
N MET A 1 13.07 45.09 16.27
CA MET A 1 12.55 44.93 14.90
C MET A 1 13.12 43.68 14.21
N GLU A 2 14.41 43.40 14.36
CA GLU A 2 15.13 42.28 13.73
C GLU A 2 14.68 40.91 14.21
N ILE A 3 14.40 40.73 15.50
CA ILE A 3 13.95 39.44 16.08
C ILE A 3 12.55 39.03 15.56
N GLN A 4 11.69 39.98 15.27
CA GLN A 4 10.36 39.70 14.72
C GLN A 4 10.42 39.30 13.22
N SER A 5 11.37 39.87 12.46
CA SER A 5 11.61 39.47 11.07
C SER A 5 12.17 38.05 10.98
N LEU A 6 13.16 37.70 11.80
CA LEU A 6 13.74 36.34 11.88
C LEU A 6 12.70 35.27 12.29
N LYS A 7 11.79 35.62 13.20
CA LYS A 7 10.70 34.72 13.63
C LYS A 7 9.64 34.53 12.53
N LYS A 8 9.41 35.54 11.72
CA LYS A 8 8.47 35.50 10.58
C LYS A 8 9.06 34.69 9.42
N ASP A 9 10.37 34.87 9.15
CA ASP A 9 11.09 34.09 8.13
C ASP A 9 11.21 32.60 8.54
N GLY A 10 11.50 32.31 9.79
CA GLY A 10 11.52 30.94 10.31
C GLY A 10 10.16 30.24 10.14
N LYS A 11 9.06 30.90 10.49
CA LYS A 11 7.69 30.35 10.29
C LYS A 11 7.33 30.18 8.81
N SER A 12 7.80 31.06 7.93
CA SER A 12 7.54 30.97 6.48
C SER A 12 8.31 29.82 5.85
N LEU A 13 9.54 29.58 6.27
CA LEU A 13 10.38 28.45 5.83
C LEU A 13 9.82 27.11 6.32
N GLU A 14 9.37 27.06 7.58
CA GLU A 14 8.76 25.86 8.16
C GLU A 14 7.43 25.50 7.44
N LYS A 15 6.61 26.50 7.15
CA LYS A 15 5.36 26.32 6.39
C LYS A 15 5.63 25.86 4.95
N LYS A 16 6.68 26.37 4.32
CA LYS A 16 7.10 25.95 2.98
C LYS A 16 7.61 24.51 2.97
N ASN A 17 8.45 24.14 3.93
CA ASN A 17 8.93 22.76 4.06
C ASN A 17 7.81 21.75 4.34
N LYS A 18 6.81 22.12 5.15
CA LYS A 18 5.62 21.28 5.39
C LYS A 18 4.79 21.09 4.11
N PHE A 19 4.64 22.14 3.32
CA PHE A 19 3.90 22.06 2.05
C PHE A 19 4.61 21.16 1.03
N ASP A 20 5.94 21.19 0.97
CA ASP A 20 6.75 20.33 0.10
C ASP A 20 6.70 18.85 0.48
N LEU A 21 6.38 18.53 1.75
CA LEU A 21 6.27 17.15 2.25
C LEU A 21 4.87 16.56 2.06
N ARG A 22 3.85 17.37 1.78
CA ARG A 22 2.47 16.92 1.62
C ARG A 22 2.29 16.24 0.26
N PRO A 23 1.77 14.99 0.21
CA PRO A 23 1.45 14.35 -1.06
C PRO A 23 0.46 15.19 -1.86
N THR A 24 0.68 15.32 -3.17
CA THR A 24 -0.24 16.05 -4.04
C THR A 24 -1.60 15.36 -4.10
N SER A 25 -2.68 16.13 -4.15
CA SER A 25 -4.04 15.58 -4.26
C SER A 25 -4.21 14.67 -5.49
N ALA A 26 -3.50 14.99 -6.58
CA ALA A 26 -3.47 14.15 -7.78
C ALA A 26 -2.86 12.77 -7.50
N PHE A 27 -1.74 12.71 -6.76
CA PHE A 27 -1.09 11.45 -6.41
C PHE A 27 -1.94 10.62 -5.44
N VAL A 28 -2.59 11.27 -4.47
CA VAL A 28 -3.52 10.62 -3.54
C VAL A 28 -4.69 9.99 -4.30
N SER A 29 -5.34 10.78 -5.18
CA SER A 29 -6.47 10.28 -6.00
C SER A 29 -6.03 9.15 -6.94
N ALA A 30 -4.88 9.27 -7.59
CA ALA A 30 -4.34 8.23 -8.46
C ALA A 30 -4.07 6.92 -7.70
N SER A 31 -3.56 7.00 -6.46
CA SER A 31 -3.29 5.82 -5.63
C SER A 31 -4.58 5.10 -5.25
N TRP A 32 -5.63 5.83 -4.85
CA TRP A 32 -6.94 5.25 -4.56
C TRP A 32 -7.57 4.63 -5.81
N THR A 33 -7.51 5.34 -6.94
CA THR A 33 -8.04 4.85 -8.23
C THR A 33 -7.33 3.55 -8.64
N ALA A 34 -6.00 3.49 -8.54
CA ALA A 34 -5.23 2.30 -8.85
C ALA A 34 -5.59 1.12 -7.92
N LEU A 35 -5.80 1.38 -6.62
CA LEU A 35 -6.23 0.35 -5.67
C LEU A 35 -7.59 -0.23 -6.06
N PHE A 36 -8.57 0.62 -6.32
CA PHE A 36 -9.90 0.16 -6.72
C PHE A 36 -9.89 -0.57 -8.07
N ILE A 37 -9.16 -0.05 -9.07
CA ILE A 37 -9.02 -0.73 -10.37
C ILE A 37 -8.39 -2.12 -10.18
N GLY A 38 -7.29 -2.22 -9.45
CA GLY A 38 -6.61 -3.50 -9.22
C GLY A 38 -7.53 -4.51 -8.52
N MET A 39 -8.14 -4.12 -7.41
CA MET A 39 -9.02 -5.01 -6.63
C MET A 39 -10.28 -5.40 -7.40
N ILE A 40 -10.97 -4.43 -8.02
CA ILE A 40 -12.21 -4.69 -8.76
C ILE A 40 -11.92 -5.57 -9.97
N SER A 41 -10.88 -5.25 -10.75
CA SER A 41 -10.48 -6.06 -11.90
C SER A 41 -10.19 -7.50 -11.49
N TYR A 42 -9.41 -7.69 -10.42
CA TYR A 42 -9.12 -9.02 -9.90
C TYR A 42 -10.39 -9.78 -9.49
N CYS A 43 -11.28 -9.14 -8.73
CA CYS A 43 -12.53 -9.76 -8.27
C CYS A 43 -13.50 -10.04 -9.43
N VAL A 44 -13.64 -9.13 -10.39
CA VAL A 44 -14.48 -9.33 -11.58
C VAL A 44 -13.93 -10.45 -12.46
N GLY A 45 -12.59 -10.48 -12.66
CA GLY A 45 -11.95 -11.60 -13.34
C GLY A 45 -12.25 -12.92 -12.67
N LEU A 46 -12.11 -12.96 -11.33
CA LEU A 46 -12.35 -14.15 -10.54
C LEU A 46 -13.83 -14.62 -10.60
N TRP A 47 -14.77 -13.68 -10.59
CA TRP A 47 -16.19 -13.98 -10.73
C TRP A 47 -16.51 -14.64 -12.07
N ASN A 48 -15.94 -14.11 -13.16
CA ASN A 48 -16.19 -14.60 -14.51
C ASN A 48 -15.33 -15.82 -14.90
N ALA A 49 -14.28 -16.14 -14.14
CA ALA A 49 -13.39 -17.25 -14.44
C ALA A 49 -14.12 -18.60 -14.44
N ASN A 50 -13.77 -19.46 -15.37
CA ASN A 50 -14.28 -20.83 -15.45
C ASN A 50 -13.45 -21.76 -14.55
N MET A 51 -13.59 -21.60 -13.23
CA MET A 51 -12.87 -22.40 -12.22
C MET A 51 -13.79 -22.79 -11.06
N TRP A 52 -13.39 -23.81 -10.31
CA TRP A 52 -14.16 -24.30 -9.17
C TRP A 52 -14.24 -23.24 -8.05
N LEU A 53 -15.31 -23.33 -7.24
CA LEU A 53 -15.53 -22.37 -6.16
C LEU A 53 -14.38 -22.34 -5.13
N ASN A 54 -13.76 -23.47 -4.85
CA ASN A 54 -12.60 -23.56 -3.97
C ASN A 54 -11.37 -22.85 -4.55
N GLU A 55 -11.15 -22.92 -5.87
CA GLU A 55 -10.09 -22.17 -6.56
C GLU A 55 -10.37 -20.66 -6.50
N LYS A 56 -11.61 -20.24 -6.76
CA LYS A 56 -12.01 -18.84 -6.57
C LYS A 56 -11.75 -18.38 -5.13
N GLY A 57 -12.09 -19.20 -4.15
CA GLY A 57 -11.83 -18.94 -2.75
C GLY A 57 -10.34 -18.80 -2.44
N TYR A 58 -9.52 -19.66 -3.01
CA TYR A 58 -8.06 -19.61 -2.90
C TYR A 58 -7.50 -18.26 -3.40
N TYR A 59 -7.81 -17.87 -4.64
CA TYR A 59 -7.32 -16.64 -5.22
C TYR A 59 -7.85 -15.39 -4.50
N PHE A 60 -9.12 -15.41 -4.06
CA PHE A 60 -9.68 -14.31 -3.29
C PHE A 60 -9.00 -14.15 -1.92
N THR A 61 -8.80 -15.25 -1.20
CA THR A 61 -8.08 -15.25 0.08
C THR A 61 -6.65 -14.77 -0.12
N LEU A 62 -6.01 -15.16 -1.23
CA LEU A 62 -4.66 -14.76 -1.55
C LEU A 62 -4.53 -13.25 -1.79
N LEU A 63 -5.52 -12.63 -2.45
CA LEU A 63 -5.56 -11.17 -2.59
C LEU A 63 -5.63 -10.48 -1.22
N LEU A 64 -6.53 -10.92 -0.34
CA LEU A 64 -6.67 -10.35 1.01
C LEU A 64 -5.41 -10.57 1.85
N PHE A 65 -4.82 -11.74 1.75
CA PHE A 65 -3.57 -12.07 2.45
C PHE A 65 -2.41 -11.19 1.97
N GLY A 66 -2.27 -11.01 0.65
CA GLY A 66 -1.25 -10.14 0.07
C GLY A 66 -1.42 -8.67 0.48
N LEU A 67 -2.65 -8.14 0.42
CA LEU A 67 -2.96 -6.78 0.84
C LEU A 67 -2.63 -6.56 2.32
N PHE A 68 -3.04 -7.45 3.20
CA PHE A 68 -2.72 -7.36 4.63
C PHE A 68 -1.21 -7.43 4.88
N SER A 69 -0.52 -8.33 4.18
CA SER A 69 0.92 -8.55 4.35
C SER A 69 1.74 -7.32 3.95
N VAL A 70 1.47 -6.73 2.77
CA VAL A 70 2.25 -5.55 2.33
C VAL A 70 2.01 -4.32 3.20
N VAL A 71 0.77 -4.16 3.71
CA VAL A 71 0.44 -3.11 4.66
C VAL A 71 1.19 -3.31 5.99
N SER A 72 1.28 -4.56 6.46
CA SER A 72 2.03 -4.93 7.67
C SER A 72 3.53 -4.71 7.52
N VAL A 73 4.12 -5.09 6.37
CA VAL A 73 5.53 -4.81 6.07
C VAL A 73 5.79 -3.32 6.05
N GLN A 74 4.99 -2.57 5.32
CA GLN A 74 5.18 -1.12 5.22
C GLN A 74 5.09 -0.46 6.59
N LYS A 75 4.14 -0.87 7.42
CA LYS A 75 4.03 -0.36 8.79
C LYS A 75 5.28 -0.70 9.61
N SER A 76 5.72 -1.96 9.60
CA SER A 76 6.84 -2.41 10.43
C SER A 76 8.18 -1.78 10.02
N VAL A 77 8.43 -1.64 8.70
CA VAL A 77 9.63 -0.95 8.17
C VAL A 77 9.65 0.50 8.61
N ARG A 78 8.54 1.18 8.48
CA ARG A 78 8.41 2.58 8.86
C ARG A 78 8.57 2.81 10.35
N ASP A 79 7.87 2.02 11.18
CA ASP A 79 7.92 2.17 12.63
C ASP A 79 9.37 2.02 13.12
N ARG A 80 10.16 1.11 12.51
CA ARG A 80 11.61 1.02 12.75
C ARG A 80 12.37 2.28 12.34
N GLN A 81 12.06 2.87 11.19
CA GLN A 81 12.73 4.10 10.72
C GLN A 81 12.42 5.30 11.63
N GLU A 82 11.25 5.34 12.22
CA GLU A 82 10.80 6.36 13.17
C GLU A 82 11.27 6.11 14.61
N GLY A 83 12.03 5.04 14.86
CA GLY A 83 12.50 4.67 16.20
C GLY A 83 11.43 4.08 17.11
N ILE A 84 10.27 3.71 16.57
CA ILE A 84 9.20 3.04 17.29
C ILE A 84 9.60 1.55 17.45
N PRO A 85 9.54 0.99 18.69
CA PRO A 85 9.95 -0.39 18.91
C PRO A 85 9.02 -1.36 18.20
N VAL A 86 9.59 -2.16 17.29
CA VAL A 86 8.93 -3.24 16.56
C VAL A 86 9.63 -4.55 16.93
N THR A 87 8.87 -5.56 17.35
CA THR A 87 9.44 -6.86 17.66
C THR A 87 10.01 -7.54 16.41
N GLU A 88 11.15 -8.20 16.53
CA GLU A 88 11.79 -8.92 15.43
C GLU A 88 10.86 -10.00 14.84
N ALA A 89 10.05 -10.65 15.69
CA ALA A 89 9.07 -11.63 15.26
C ALA A 89 8.01 -11.01 14.33
N TYR A 90 7.44 -9.84 14.69
CA TYR A 90 6.45 -9.16 13.85
C TYR A 90 7.05 -8.71 12.52
N TYR A 91 8.24 -8.15 12.56
CA TYR A 91 8.97 -7.76 11.34
C TYR A 91 9.23 -8.95 10.42
N GLY A 92 9.76 -10.04 10.98
CA GLY A 92 10.05 -11.27 10.22
C GLY A 92 8.79 -11.91 9.62
N ILE A 93 7.70 -12.02 10.40
CA ILE A 93 6.43 -12.57 9.92
C ILE A 93 5.85 -11.69 8.81
N SER A 94 5.90 -10.37 8.93
CA SER A 94 5.38 -9.46 7.90
C SER A 94 6.10 -9.65 6.55
N TRP A 95 7.41 -9.77 6.55
CA TRP A 95 8.19 -10.06 5.34
C TRP A 95 7.90 -11.47 4.80
N PHE A 96 7.89 -12.46 5.68
CA PHE A 96 7.60 -13.83 5.29
C PHE A 96 6.24 -13.97 4.63
N THR A 97 5.18 -13.37 5.22
CA THR A 97 3.83 -13.45 4.67
C THR A 97 3.69 -12.72 3.35
N THR A 98 4.41 -11.62 3.14
CA THR A 98 4.43 -10.91 1.86
C THR A 98 5.08 -11.76 0.77
N ILE A 99 6.25 -12.34 1.04
CA ILE A 99 6.92 -13.23 0.09
C ILE A 99 6.07 -14.46 -0.18
N ALA A 100 5.50 -15.06 0.86
CA ALA A 100 4.63 -16.22 0.74
C ALA A 100 3.39 -15.93 -0.12
N SER A 101 2.75 -14.77 0.02
CA SER A 101 1.58 -14.39 -0.78
C SER A 101 1.92 -14.30 -2.27
N ILE A 102 3.07 -13.73 -2.61
CA ILE A 102 3.54 -13.63 -4.00
C ILE A 102 3.89 -15.01 -4.55
N LEU A 103 4.62 -15.83 -3.80
CA LEU A 103 4.98 -17.18 -4.23
C LEU A 103 3.75 -18.07 -4.42
N LEU A 104 2.78 -17.99 -3.51
CA LEU A 104 1.52 -18.74 -3.63
C LEU A 104 0.72 -18.30 -4.86
N LEU A 105 0.70 -17.00 -5.19
CA LEU A 105 0.08 -16.54 -6.42
C LEU A 105 0.79 -17.13 -7.65
N VAL A 106 2.11 -17.04 -7.71
CA VAL A 106 2.90 -17.55 -8.84
C VAL A 106 2.68 -19.05 -9.00
N ILE A 107 2.75 -19.83 -7.91
CA ILE A 107 2.52 -21.29 -7.93
C ILE A 107 1.07 -21.59 -8.36
N GLY A 108 0.09 -20.87 -7.81
CA GLY A 108 -1.31 -21.03 -8.17
C GLY A 108 -1.56 -20.78 -9.66
N LEU A 109 -1.07 -19.65 -10.18
CA LEU A 109 -1.21 -19.32 -11.59
C LEU A 109 -0.45 -20.28 -12.52
N TRP A 110 0.72 -20.77 -12.07
CA TRP A 110 1.48 -21.75 -12.84
C TRP A 110 0.70 -23.06 -13.05
N ASN A 111 0.06 -23.53 -11.99
CA ASN A 111 -0.70 -24.79 -11.99
C ASN A 111 -2.14 -24.66 -12.50
N ALA A 112 -2.65 -23.45 -12.64
CA ALA A 112 -4.02 -23.22 -13.08
C ALA A 112 -4.20 -23.57 -14.58
N ASP A 113 -5.34 -24.16 -14.91
CA ASP A 113 -5.74 -24.41 -16.30
C ASP A 113 -6.42 -23.16 -16.89
N MET A 114 -5.57 -22.17 -17.18
CA MET A 114 -5.95 -20.85 -17.73
C MET A 114 -5.02 -20.45 -18.86
N ASP A 115 -5.52 -19.62 -19.77
CA ASP A 115 -4.69 -19.01 -20.81
C ASP A 115 -3.62 -18.09 -20.23
N LEU A 116 -2.52 -17.93 -20.94
CA LEU A 116 -1.41 -17.07 -20.51
C LEU A 116 -1.85 -15.61 -20.29
N SER A 117 -2.80 -15.13 -21.09
CA SER A 117 -3.38 -13.79 -20.96
C SER A 117 -4.16 -13.64 -19.64
N GLU A 118 -4.91 -14.66 -19.24
CA GLU A 118 -5.64 -14.67 -17.96
C GLU A 118 -4.66 -14.71 -16.77
N LYS A 119 -3.64 -15.57 -16.84
CA LYS A 119 -2.57 -15.60 -15.82
C LYS A 119 -1.89 -14.24 -15.68
N GLY A 120 -1.57 -13.59 -16.80
CA GLY A 120 -1.00 -12.24 -16.83
C GLY A 120 -1.94 -11.20 -16.20
N PHE A 121 -3.24 -11.28 -16.50
CA PHE A 121 -4.25 -10.39 -15.95
C PHE A 121 -4.32 -10.49 -14.42
N TYR A 122 -4.37 -11.72 -13.86
CA TYR A 122 -4.36 -11.90 -12.40
C TYR A 122 -3.05 -11.44 -11.77
N GLY A 123 -1.92 -11.75 -12.36
CA GLY A 123 -0.62 -11.32 -11.86
C GLY A 123 -0.48 -9.79 -11.83
N MET A 124 -0.92 -9.11 -12.90
CA MET A 124 -0.86 -7.65 -12.99
C MET A 124 -1.85 -6.96 -12.05
N SER A 125 -3.10 -7.41 -11.99
CA SER A 125 -4.12 -6.82 -11.11
C SER A 125 -3.80 -7.03 -9.63
N PHE A 126 -3.25 -8.17 -9.26
CA PHE A 126 -2.73 -8.42 -7.91
C PHE A 126 -1.57 -7.46 -7.58
N SER A 127 -0.56 -7.37 -8.45
CA SER A 127 0.60 -6.50 -8.23
C SER A 127 0.20 -5.03 -8.14
N LEU A 128 -0.73 -4.58 -9.00
CA LEU A 128 -1.28 -3.23 -8.93
C LEU A 128 -1.99 -2.98 -7.61
N SER A 129 -2.78 -3.94 -7.12
CA SER A 129 -3.49 -3.83 -5.85
C SER A 129 -2.53 -3.69 -4.67
N LEU A 130 -1.48 -4.52 -4.63
CA LEU A 130 -0.47 -4.47 -3.58
C LEU A 130 0.31 -3.15 -3.58
N PHE A 131 0.78 -2.73 -4.76
CA PHE A 131 1.50 -1.47 -4.89
C PHE A 131 0.64 -0.27 -4.50
N ALA A 132 -0.60 -0.24 -4.98
CA ALA A 132 -1.53 0.83 -4.67
C ALA A 132 -1.90 0.87 -3.19
N ALA A 133 -2.05 -0.28 -2.51
CA ALA A 133 -2.29 -0.35 -1.08
C ALA A 133 -1.15 0.28 -0.27
N VAL A 134 0.11 0.02 -0.66
CA VAL A 134 1.29 0.67 -0.07
C VAL A 134 1.26 2.18 -0.29
N ALA A 135 0.96 2.63 -1.50
CA ALA A 135 0.90 4.06 -1.84
C ALA A 135 -0.21 4.79 -1.08
N VAL A 136 -1.41 4.20 -1.02
CA VAL A 136 -2.55 4.74 -0.25
C VAL A 136 -2.21 4.84 1.22
N GLN A 137 -1.65 3.80 1.82
CA GLN A 137 -1.28 3.80 3.22
C GLN A 137 -0.24 4.88 3.52
N LYS A 138 0.79 5.01 2.69
CA LYS A 138 1.79 6.06 2.81
C LYS A 138 1.15 7.44 2.75
N ASN A 139 0.37 7.72 1.71
CA ASN A 139 -0.26 9.03 1.52
C ASN A 139 -1.19 9.41 2.67
N THR A 140 -2.04 8.48 3.11
CA THR A 140 -2.99 8.71 4.21
C THR A 140 -2.25 9.07 5.50
N ARG A 141 -1.13 8.42 5.76
CA ARG A 141 -0.31 8.72 6.93
C ARG A 141 0.38 10.06 6.84
N ASP A 142 1.02 10.35 5.69
CA ASP A 142 1.77 11.60 5.50
C ASP A 142 0.83 12.82 5.65
N ILE A 143 -0.40 12.71 5.15
CA ILE A 143 -1.44 13.73 5.36
C ILE A 143 -1.78 13.85 6.85
N LYS A 144 -2.06 12.74 7.53
CA LYS A 144 -2.42 12.76 8.94
C LYS A 144 -1.32 13.35 9.82
N PHE A 145 -0.06 13.00 9.56
CA PHE A 145 1.08 13.52 10.30
C PHE A 145 1.19 15.06 10.19
N ILE A 146 0.95 15.62 8.99
CA ILE A 146 0.98 17.06 8.77
C ILE A 146 -0.20 17.73 9.45
N ASP A 147 -1.40 17.16 9.36
CA ASP A 147 -2.61 17.70 9.98
C ASP A 147 -2.51 17.70 11.52
N ASP A 148 -1.92 16.66 12.12
CA ASP A 148 -1.68 16.58 13.57
C ASP A 148 -0.67 17.62 14.05
N GLN A 149 0.34 17.94 13.24
CA GLN A 149 1.30 19.03 13.54
C GLN A 149 0.70 20.42 13.40
N ASP A 150 -0.29 20.61 12.54
CA ASP A 150 -0.98 21.91 12.37
C ASP A 150 -1.97 22.18 13.50
N ASN A 151 -2.55 21.12 14.10
CA ASN A 151 -3.53 21.22 15.18
C ASN A 151 -2.89 21.26 16.58
N ASN A 152 -1.60 20.90 16.75
CA ASN A 152 -0.84 20.90 18.00
C ASN A 152 0.47 21.68 17.83
N PRO A 153 0.42 23.03 17.78
CA PRO A 153 1.59 23.88 17.56
C PRO A 153 2.56 23.92 18.76
#